data_d95f403d89b3fd8657b5bcdb765a448e
#
_entry.id   d95f403d89b3fd8657b5bcdb765a448e
#
_cell.length_a   1.000
_cell.length_b   1.000
_cell.length_c   1.000
_cell.angle_alpha   90.00
_cell.angle_beta   90.00
_cell.angle_gamma   90.00
#
_symmetry.space_group_name_H-M   'P 1'
#
loop_
_entity.id
_entity.type
_entity.pdbx_description
1 polymer ?
#
loop_
_entity_poly.entity_id
_entity_poly.type
_entity_poly.pdbx_seq_one_letter_code
_entity_poly.pdbx_strand_id
1 'polypeptide(L)'
;MTETPPPEPDRIEHVELQVEMQRSYIDYAMSVIVSRALPDVRDGLKPVHRRVLYAMYDGGYRPDRGFSKCSRIVGDVMGQYHPHGDTAIYDTLVRLAQPWVMRAPMIAGQGNFGSPGNDGAAAMRYTECRLAPIAMEMVRDIDMNTVDFRPNYDGRSQEPSVLPARFPNLLVNGSAGIAVGMATNIPPHNLREVAEGAQWSLANPDASREELLEALMERIKGPDFPTNGLIVGTTGIDNMYRTGRGSIMMRGIVEIEEDPKGGLSLVVKELPYQVNPDNLAEKIADLAITGRVQGIADVNDESSSRVGRRLVVKLKRDAVARVVLNNLYKHTELQSNFSANMLAIVDDVPRTLTLDGFISNWITHQIEVIQRRTQYKLDKAEERAHILRGLAKALDSLDDVIALIRSSPTVDEAREGLKTLLDIDDIQATAILDMQLRRLAALERQKIIDELAEIELEIADYKDILASPERQRSIVSTE
;
A
#
# COMPACT_ATOMS: atom_id res chain seq x y z
N MET A 1 28.42 52.67 -27.60
CA MET A 1 27.66 51.68 -28.37
C MET A 1 28.29 50.34 -28.08
N THR A 2 27.69 49.55 -27.21
CA THR A 2 28.16 48.22 -26.88
C THR A 2 27.52 47.28 -27.88
N GLU A 3 28.29 46.74 -28.82
CA GLU A 3 27.88 45.71 -29.75
C GLU A 3 27.49 44.44 -28.96
N THR A 4 26.23 44.03 -29.11
CA THR A 4 25.76 42.69 -28.63
C THR A 4 26.49 41.65 -29.44
N PRO A 5 27.09 40.63 -28.81
CA PRO A 5 27.73 39.53 -29.54
C PRO A 5 26.68 38.80 -30.42
N PRO A 6 27.07 38.32 -31.61
CA PRO A 6 26.16 37.59 -32.47
C PRO A 6 25.62 36.34 -31.73
N PRO A 7 24.35 35.93 -31.97
CA PRO A 7 23.82 34.74 -31.38
C PRO A 7 24.70 33.54 -31.78
N GLU A 8 25.01 32.69 -30.80
CA GLU A 8 25.71 31.42 -31.08
C GLU A 8 24.93 30.61 -32.14
N PRO A 9 25.62 30.01 -33.12
CA PRO A 9 24.93 29.24 -34.15
C PRO A 9 24.16 28.10 -33.47
N ASP A 10 22.87 27.98 -33.80
CA ASP A 10 22.02 26.86 -33.37
C ASP A 10 22.74 25.55 -33.67
N ARG A 11 22.99 24.79 -32.63
CA ARG A 11 23.67 23.48 -32.72
C ARG A 11 22.67 22.46 -33.24
N ILE A 12 22.46 22.44 -34.56
CA ILE A 12 21.56 21.50 -35.23
C ILE A 12 22.31 20.16 -35.37
N GLU A 13 21.88 19.16 -34.60
CA GLU A 13 22.30 17.76 -34.77
C GLU A 13 21.35 17.06 -35.72
N HIS A 14 21.89 16.43 -36.76
CA HIS A 14 21.12 15.58 -37.66
C HIS A 14 20.93 14.20 -37.02
N VAL A 15 19.71 13.87 -36.64
CA VAL A 15 19.35 12.54 -36.12
C VAL A 15 18.47 11.85 -37.14
N GLU A 16 18.77 10.58 -37.47
CA GLU A 16 17.89 9.77 -38.30
C GLU A 16 16.53 9.57 -37.65
N LEU A 17 15.45 9.84 -38.38
CA LEU A 17 14.08 9.75 -37.86
C LEU A 17 13.79 8.38 -37.21
N GLN A 18 14.30 7.30 -37.82
CA GLN A 18 14.12 5.94 -37.31
C GLN A 18 14.78 5.75 -35.94
N VAL A 19 15.98 6.26 -35.75
CA VAL A 19 16.73 6.18 -34.48
C VAL A 19 16.03 6.96 -33.38
N GLU A 20 15.57 8.18 -33.70
CA GLU A 20 14.85 9.03 -32.75
C GLU A 20 13.51 8.42 -32.33
N MET A 21 12.75 7.87 -33.29
CA MET A 21 11.49 7.17 -33.00
C MET A 21 11.71 5.93 -32.13
N GLN A 22 12.73 5.13 -32.42
CA GLN A 22 13.04 3.94 -31.62
C GLN A 22 13.41 4.34 -30.19
N ARG A 23 14.25 5.36 -30.00
CA ARG A 23 14.66 5.84 -28.68
C ARG A 23 13.47 6.40 -27.91
N SER A 24 12.70 7.30 -28.51
CA SER A 24 11.53 7.91 -27.88
C SER A 24 10.47 6.88 -27.51
N TYR A 25 10.27 5.84 -28.34
CA TYR A 25 9.33 4.77 -28.03
C TYR A 25 9.80 3.89 -26.86
N ILE A 26 11.10 3.57 -26.81
CA ILE A 26 11.68 2.82 -25.69
C ILE A 26 11.56 3.61 -24.39
N ASP A 27 11.92 4.90 -24.40
CA ASP A 27 11.83 5.77 -23.23
C ASP A 27 10.39 5.89 -22.73
N TYR A 28 9.43 6.05 -23.67
CA TYR A 28 8.00 6.04 -23.33
C TYR A 28 7.55 4.70 -22.76
N ALA A 29 7.92 3.59 -23.38
CA ALA A 29 7.58 2.25 -22.92
C ALA A 29 8.11 1.98 -21.51
N MET A 30 9.38 2.31 -21.25
CA MET A 30 10.00 2.19 -19.91
C MET A 30 9.29 3.04 -18.88
N SER A 31 8.96 4.29 -19.20
CA SER A 31 8.20 5.17 -18.32
C SER A 31 6.82 4.58 -17.98
N VAL A 32 6.09 4.05 -18.97
CA VAL A 32 4.78 3.43 -18.73
C VAL A 32 4.89 2.17 -17.88
N ILE A 33 5.90 1.34 -18.12
CA ILE A 33 6.12 0.08 -17.40
C ILE A 33 6.47 0.37 -15.93
N VAL A 34 7.52 1.13 -15.67
CA VAL A 34 8.07 1.31 -14.31
C VAL A 34 7.32 2.40 -13.53
N SER A 35 6.91 3.50 -14.20
CA SER A 35 6.42 4.68 -13.51
C SER A 35 4.90 4.90 -13.61
N ARG A 36 4.12 3.94 -14.14
CA ARG A 36 2.67 4.12 -14.30
C ARG A 36 1.82 2.87 -14.07
N ALA A 37 2.08 1.78 -14.83
CA ALA A 37 1.11 0.71 -15.00
C ALA A 37 1.30 -0.47 -14.04
N LEU A 38 2.53 -0.76 -13.64
CA LEU A 38 2.86 -1.92 -12.82
C LEU A 38 3.07 -1.55 -11.34
N PRO A 39 2.66 -2.44 -10.42
CA PRO A 39 2.89 -2.26 -8.99
C PRO A 39 4.33 -2.65 -8.60
N ASP A 40 4.89 -2.00 -7.59
CA ASP A 40 6.10 -2.44 -6.90
C ASP A 40 5.78 -3.66 -6.02
N VAL A 41 6.64 -4.67 -6.03
CA VAL A 41 6.41 -5.91 -5.27
C VAL A 41 6.40 -5.68 -3.77
N ARG A 42 7.13 -4.68 -3.27
CA ARG A 42 7.33 -4.38 -1.85
C ARG A 42 6.06 -3.82 -1.19
N ASP A 43 5.43 -2.81 -1.80
CA ASP A 43 4.24 -2.16 -1.25
C ASP A 43 2.94 -2.44 -2.03
N GLY A 44 3.05 -3.09 -3.19
CA GLY A 44 1.90 -3.44 -4.03
C GLY A 44 1.21 -2.26 -4.71
N LEU A 45 1.85 -1.11 -4.78
CA LEU A 45 1.25 0.11 -5.25
C LEU A 45 1.84 0.56 -6.59
N LYS A 46 0.97 1.12 -7.43
CA LYS A 46 1.39 1.95 -8.55
C LYS A 46 1.76 3.34 -8.04
N PRO A 47 2.58 4.12 -8.78
CA PRO A 47 2.97 5.45 -8.34
C PRO A 47 1.81 6.38 -7.96
N VAL A 48 0.70 6.36 -8.71
CA VAL A 48 -0.48 7.17 -8.39
C VAL A 48 -1.12 6.78 -7.05
N HIS A 49 -1.25 5.46 -6.76
CA HIS A 49 -1.79 4.97 -5.49
C HIS A 49 -0.90 5.39 -4.31
N ARG A 50 0.41 5.22 -4.46
CA ARG A 50 1.41 5.60 -3.44
C ARG A 50 1.34 7.10 -3.13
N ARG A 51 1.27 7.93 -4.17
CA ARG A 51 1.15 9.39 -4.04
C ARG A 51 -0.15 9.82 -3.36
N VAL A 52 -1.28 9.17 -3.69
CA VAL A 52 -2.57 9.43 -3.03
C VAL A 52 -2.48 9.10 -1.53
N LEU A 53 -2.00 7.92 -1.17
CA LEU A 53 -1.92 7.50 0.23
C LEU A 53 -0.93 8.37 1.02
N TYR A 54 0.24 8.67 0.44
CA TYR A 54 1.23 9.51 1.09
C TYR A 54 0.74 10.95 1.25
N ALA A 55 0.16 11.56 0.22
CA ALA A 55 -0.42 12.90 0.31
C ALA A 55 -1.53 13.00 1.36
N MET A 56 -2.36 11.97 1.47
CA MET A 56 -3.38 11.92 2.53
C MET A 56 -2.77 11.78 3.92
N TYR A 57 -1.69 11.03 4.07
CA TYR A 57 -0.96 10.91 5.33
C TYR A 57 -0.30 12.23 5.72
N ASP A 58 0.45 12.85 4.80
CA ASP A 58 1.17 14.12 4.98
C ASP A 58 0.20 15.27 5.26
N GLY A 59 -0.93 15.34 4.53
CA GLY A 59 -2.01 16.30 4.74
C GLY A 59 -2.86 16.07 6.00
N GLY A 60 -2.59 15.02 6.78
CA GLY A 60 -3.29 14.71 8.03
C GLY A 60 -4.71 14.18 7.87
N TYR A 61 -5.08 13.61 6.71
CA TYR A 61 -6.40 13.00 6.46
C TYR A 61 -6.50 11.59 7.06
N ARG A 62 -6.29 11.48 8.37
CA ARG A 62 -6.14 10.22 9.13
C ARG A 62 -7.48 9.68 9.63
N PRO A 63 -7.56 8.38 10.00
CA PRO A 63 -8.80 7.75 10.49
C PRO A 63 -9.38 8.38 11.75
N ASP A 64 -8.54 8.98 12.60
CA ASP A 64 -8.91 9.67 13.83
C ASP A 64 -9.41 11.10 13.63
N ARG A 65 -9.39 11.60 12.39
CA ARG A 65 -9.83 12.93 11.99
C ARG A 65 -11.18 12.90 11.27
N GLY A 66 -11.81 14.06 11.12
CA GLY A 66 -13.04 14.20 10.33
C GLY A 66 -12.81 13.92 8.84
N PHE A 67 -13.90 13.62 8.13
CA PHE A 67 -13.87 13.49 6.67
C PHE A 67 -13.55 14.83 6.00
N SER A 68 -12.85 14.79 4.89
CA SER A 68 -12.50 15.95 4.05
C SER A 68 -13.06 15.77 2.64
N LYS A 69 -13.40 16.89 1.98
CA LYS A 69 -13.87 16.87 0.58
C LYS A 69 -12.82 16.22 -0.33
N CYS A 70 -13.26 15.28 -1.17
CA CYS A 70 -12.36 14.62 -2.12
C CYS A 70 -11.69 15.61 -3.07
N SER A 71 -12.38 16.71 -3.44
CA SER A 71 -11.81 17.77 -4.27
C SER A 71 -10.58 18.45 -3.65
N ARG A 72 -10.53 18.60 -2.32
CA ARG A 72 -9.38 19.13 -1.62
C ARG A 72 -8.20 18.18 -1.70
N ILE A 73 -8.45 16.90 -1.38
CA ILE A 73 -7.41 15.86 -1.41
C ILE A 73 -6.84 15.68 -2.83
N VAL A 74 -7.71 15.66 -3.86
CA VAL A 74 -7.29 15.60 -5.26
C VAL A 74 -6.43 16.81 -5.62
N GLY A 75 -6.78 18.02 -5.14
CA GLY A 75 -5.98 19.24 -5.33
C GLY A 75 -4.59 19.14 -4.69
N ASP A 76 -4.51 18.63 -3.46
CA ASP A 76 -3.23 18.45 -2.76
C ASP A 76 -2.34 17.42 -3.47
N VAL A 77 -2.91 16.27 -3.90
CA VAL A 77 -2.19 15.24 -4.66
C VAL A 77 -1.67 15.80 -5.99
N MET A 78 -2.52 16.51 -6.74
CA MET A 78 -2.17 17.06 -8.05
C MET A 78 -1.11 18.15 -7.93
N GLY A 79 -1.24 19.02 -6.95
CA GLY A 79 -0.35 20.17 -6.77
C GLY A 79 1.04 19.79 -6.26
N GLN A 80 1.15 18.76 -5.43
CA GLN A 80 2.40 18.43 -4.76
C GLN A 80 3.12 17.20 -5.32
N TYR A 81 2.38 16.16 -5.79
CA TYR A 81 2.97 14.86 -6.06
C TYR A 81 2.69 14.31 -7.46
N HIS A 82 1.49 14.53 -8.01
CA HIS A 82 1.06 13.85 -9.24
C HIS A 82 0.55 14.84 -10.31
N PRO A 83 1.42 15.32 -11.22
CA PRO A 83 1.10 16.38 -12.19
C PRO A 83 0.28 15.81 -13.38
N HIS A 84 -0.89 15.26 -13.11
CA HIS A 84 -1.82 14.69 -14.09
C HIS A 84 -3.24 15.17 -13.83
N GLY A 85 -4.17 14.86 -14.73
CA GLY A 85 -5.56 15.31 -14.63
C GLY A 85 -6.26 14.88 -13.34
N ASP A 86 -7.05 15.77 -12.77
CA ASP A 86 -7.83 15.59 -11.54
C ASP A 86 -8.78 14.37 -11.59
N THR A 87 -9.37 14.09 -12.75
CA THR A 87 -10.23 12.95 -12.98
C THR A 87 -9.51 11.62 -12.72
N ALA A 88 -8.28 11.46 -13.22
CA ALA A 88 -7.50 10.25 -13.03
C ALA A 88 -7.13 10.02 -11.55
N ILE A 89 -6.83 11.10 -10.82
CA ILE A 89 -6.55 11.05 -9.38
C ILE A 89 -7.83 10.69 -8.61
N TYR A 90 -8.95 11.34 -8.96
CA TYR A 90 -10.23 11.07 -8.30
C TYR A 90 -10.72 9.65 -8.54
N ASP A 91 -10.65 9.14 -9.78
CA ASP A 91 -11.02 7.75 -10.09
C ASP A 91 -10.16 6.74 -9.32
N THR A 92 -8.87 7.04 -9.14
CA THR A 92 -7.98 6.23 -8.31
C THR A 92 -8.41 6.23 -6.85
N LEU A 93 -8.70 7.41 -6.28
CA LEU A 93 -9.18 7.57 -4.92
C LEU A 93 -10.51 6.83 -4.71
N VAL A 94 -11.44 6.95 -5.65
CA VAL A 94 -12.73 6.24 -5.62
C VAL A 94 -12.52 4.73 -5.58
N ARG A 95 -11.66 4.18 -6.44
CA ARG A 95 -11.38 2.73 -6.48
C ARG A 95 -10.78 2.22 -5.18
N LEU A 96 -9.89 2.99 -4.54
CA LEU A 96 -9.30 2.64 -3.24
C LEU A 96 -10.33 2.61 -2.10
N ALA A 97 -11.51 3.22 -2.29
CA ALA A 97 -12.61 3.24 -1.32
C ALA A 97 -13.69 2.19 -1.59
N GLN A 98 -13.71 1.56 -2.78
CA GLN A 98 -14.77 0.64 -3.20
C GLN A 98 -14.58 -0.78 -2.65
N PRO A 99 -15.47 -1.31 -1.78
CA PRO A 99 -15.33 -2.62 -1.16
C PRO A 99 -15.56 -3.80 -2.12
N TRP A 100 -16.10 -3.56 -3.31
CA TRP A 100 -16.24 -4.57 -4.37
C TRP A 100 -15.05 -4.60 -5.34
N VAL A 101 -14.12 -3.63 -5.23
CA VAL A 101 -12.87 -3.56 -6.00
C VAL A 101 -11.70 -3.98 -5.14
N MET A 102 -11.62 -3.46 -3.91
CA MET A 102 -10.53 -3.70 -2.97
C MET A 102 -10.94 -4.76 -1.94
N ARG A 103 -10.11 -5.76 -1.73
CA ARG A 103 -10.32 -6.75 -0.65
C ARG A 103 -10.18 -6.11 0.73
N ALA A 104 -9.25 -5.16 0.84
CA ALA A 104 -9.05 -4.31 2.00
C ALA A 104 -9.00 -2.85 1.54
N PRO A 105 -10.12 -2.12 1.57
CA PRO A 105 -10.17 -0.72 1.15
C PRO A 105 -9.22 0.16 1.96
N MET A 106 -8.41 0.97 1.27
CA MET A 106 -7.44 1.88 1.87
C MET A 106 -8.01 3.23 2.25
N ILE A 107 -9.17 3.57 1.69
CA ILE A 107 -9.85 4.85 1.89
C ILE A 107 -11.24 4.58 2.44
N ALA A 108 -11.61 5.31 3.50
CA ALA A 108 -12.96 5.39 4.00
C ALA A 108 -13.68 6.54 3.31
N GLY A 109 -14.72 6.24 2.55
CA GLY A 109 -15.52 7.21 1.82
C GLY A 109 -16.82 7.54 2.52
N GLN A 110 -17.31 8.77 2.33
CA GLN A 110 -18.65 9.23 2.74
C GLN A 110 -19.34 9.92 1.56
N GLY A 111 -20.53 9.45 1.23
CA GLY A 111 -21.28 9.87 0.06
C GLY A 111 -21.38 8.78 -0.99
N ASN A 112 -21.68 9.14 -2.23
CA ASN A 112 -21.82 8.20 -3.34
C ASN A 112 -20.48 7.97 -4.05
N PHE A 113 -19.89 6.80 -3.80
CA PHE A 113 -18.66 6.30 -4.46
C PHE A 113 -18.95 5.31 -5.60
N GLY A 114 -20.18 5.35 -6.16
CA GLY A 114 -20.59 4.45 -7.23
C GLY A 114 -21.22 3.15 -6.73
N SER A 115 -21.50 2.27 -7.67
CA SER A 115 -22.01 0.91 -7.43
C SER A 115 -21.20 -0.12 -8.19
N PRO A 116 -21.37 -1.42 -7.93
CA PRO A 116 -20.81 -2.47 -8.79
C PRO A 116 -21.39 -2.49 -10.21
N GLY A 117 -22.51 -1.80 -10.42
CA GLY A 117 -23.17 -1.63 -11.72
C GLY A 117 -22.65 -0.44 -12.52
N ASN A 118 -23.55 0.18 -13.28
CA ASN A 118 -23.21 1.30 -14.17
C ASN A 118 -23.21 2.68 -13.47
N ASP A 119 -23.60 2.76 -12.20
CA ASP A 119 -23.60 4.02 -11.47
C ASP A 119 -22.16 4.43 -11.09
N GLY A 120 -21.74 5.57 -11.63
CA GLY A 120 -20.46 6.17 -11.29
C GLY A 120 -20.48 6.88 -9.92
N ALA A 121 -19.31 7.24 -9.42
CA ALA A 121 -19.19 8.07 -8.23
C ALA A 121 -19.74 9.48 -8.51
N ALA A 122 -20.31 10.13 -7.48
CA ALA A 122 -20.68 11.53 -7.54
C ALA A 122 -19.43 12.41 -7.74
N ALA A 123 -19.61 13.63 -8.26
CA ALA A 123 -18.52 14.56 -8.46
C ALA A 123 -17.76 14.82 -7.14
N MET A 124 -16.44 14.98 -7.22
CA MET A 124 -15.51 15.08 -6.06
C MET A 124 -15.82 16.23 -5.08
N ARG A 125 -16.61 17.23 -5.51
CA ARG A 125 -17.07 18.32 -4.63
C ARG A 125 -18.15 17.87 -3.63
N TYR A 126 -18.85 16.75 -3.89
CA TYR A 126 -19.88 16.20 -3.00
C TYR A 126 -19.35 15.13 -2.06
N THR A 127 -18.47 14.27 -2.54
CA THR A 127 -17.92 13.15 -1.78
C THR A 127 -16.85 13.60 -0.79
N GLU A 128 -16.72 12.86 0.30
CA GLU A 128 -15.73 13.11 1.35
C GLU A 128 -14.99 11.80 1.64
N CYS A 129 -13.73 11.91 2.05
CA CYS A 129 -12.98 10.74 2.42
C CYS A 129 -11.88 11.03 3.46
N ARG A 130 -11.30 9.97 3.98
CA ARG A 130 -10.11 9.92 4.84
C ARG A 130 -9.43 8.58 4.67
N LEU A 131 -8.20 8.42 5.16
CA LEU A 131 -7.54 7.12 5.20
C LEU A 131 -8.37 6.13 6.04
N ALA A 132 -8.44 4.88 5.59
CA ALA A 132 -8.94 3.79 6.41
C ALA A 132 -7.87 3.34 7.42
N PRO A 133 -8.24 2.71 8.56
CA PRO A 133 -7.27 2.25 9.54
C PRO A 133 -6.16 1.37 8.95
N ILE A 134 -6.49 0.47 8.03
CA ILE A 134 -5.50 -0.41 7.38
C ILE A 134 -4.48 0.36 6.53
N ALA A 135 -4.86 1.51 5.96
CA ALA A 135 -3.93 2.35 5.20
C ALA A 135 -2.83 2.96 6.08
N MET A 136 -3.08 3.12 7.39
CA MET A 136 -2.06 3.58 8.32
C MET A 136 -0.93 2.56 8.49
N GLU A 137 -1.21 1.27 8.30
CA GLU A 137 -0.17 0.23 8.32
C GLU A 137 0.71 0.24 7.06
N MET A 138 0.24 0.87 5.97
CA MET A 138 1.07 1.10 4.78
C MET A 138 2.14 2.18 4.99
N VAL A 139 1.83 3.21 5.79
CA VAL A 139 2.69 4.39 6.02
C VAL A 139 3.31 4.42 7.41
N ARG A 140 3.09 3.39 8.22
CA ARG A 140 3.59 3.34 9.59
C ARG A 140 5.11 3.47 9.65
N ASP A 141 5.59 4.27 10.58
CA ASP A 141 7.02 4.54 10.79
C ASP A 141 7.75 5.19 9.58
N ILE A 142 7.03 5.75 8.60
CA ILE A 142 7.63 6.38 7.41
C ILE A 142 8.53 7.57 7.78
N ASP A 143 8.22 8.25 8.88
CA ASP A 143 8.98 9.40 9.39
C ASP A 143 10.29 8.99 10.09
N MET A 144 10.56 7.69 10.21
CA MET A 144 11.76 7.13 10.85
C MET A 144 12.81 6.66 9.83
N ASN A 145 12.91 7.31 8.69
CA ASN A 145 13.87 6.97 7.61
C ASN A 145 13.81 5.50 7.14
N THR A 146 12.62 4.89 7.21
CA THR A 146 12.41 3.47 6.88
C THR A 146 12.48 3.16 5.40
N VAL A 147 12.22 4.16 4.55
CA VAL A 147 12.24 4.06 3.09
C VAL A 147 12.95 5.27 2.49
N ASP A 148 13.37 5.14 1.22
CA ASP A 148 14.01 6.23 0.50
C ASP A 148 12.98 7.23 0.00
N PHE A 149 13.34 8.50 0.09
CA PHE A 149 12.62 9.63 -0.49
C PHE A 149 13.36 10.15 -1.72
N ARG A 150 12.59 10.63 -2.68
CA ARG A 150 13.10 11.29 -3.88
C ARG A 150 12.40 12.63 -4.10
N PRO A 151 13.03 13.59 -4.81
CA PRO A 151 12.34 14.81 -5.19
C PRO A 151 11.06 14.49 -5.98
N ASN A 152 10.01 15.29 -5.73
CA ASN A 152 8.81 15.28 -6.55
C ASN A 152 9.08 15.86 -7.95
N TYR A 153 8.05 15.98 -8.78
CA TYR A 153 8.17 16.43 -10.18
C TYR A 153 8.76 17.83 -10.37
N ASP A 154 8.64 18.75 -9.39
CA ASP A 154 9.15 20.13 -9.44
C ASP A 154 10.34 20.37 -8.48
N GLY A 155 10.78 19.37 -7.75
CA GLY A 155 11.90 19.42 -6.82
C GLY A 155 11.64 20.19 -5.52
N ARG A 156 10.39 20.64 -5.26
CA ARG A 156 10.04 21.43 -4.07
C ARG A 156 9.66 20.61 -2.86
N SER A 157 9.23 19.38 -3.08
CA SER A 157 8.83 18.44 -2.05
C SER A 157 9.51 17.09 -2.26
N GLN A 158 9.45 16.24 -1.24
CA GLN A 158 9.96 14.87 -1.30
C GLN A 158 8.79 13.90 -1.34
N GLU A 159 8.89 12.83 -2.13
CA GLU A 159 7.94 11.73 -2.15
C GLU A 159 8.64 10.40 -1.85
N PRO A 160 8.00 9.45 -1.16
CA PRO A 160 8.59 8.15 -0.91
C PRO A 160 8.69 7.33 -2.18
N SER A 161 9.82 6.65 -2.38
CA SER A 161 10.02 5.72 -3.50
C SER A 161 9.13 4.48 -3.38
N VAL A 162 8.90 4.03 -2.15
CA VAL A 162 8.08 2.90 -1.74
C VAL A 162 7.50 3.19 -0.35
N LEU A 163 6.38 2.58 0.02
CA LEU A 163 5.87 2.69 1.40
C LEU A 163 6.41 1.54 2.27
N PRO A 164 6.48 1.71 3.60
CA PRO A 164 6.88 0.65 4.52
C PRO A 164 6.03 -0.61 4.42
N ALA A 165 4.72 -0.48 4.16
CA ALA A 165 3.79 -1.55 3.81
C ALA A 165 3.85 -2.78 4.75
N ARG A 166 3.39 -2.61 5.97
CA ARG A 166 3.49 -3.58 7.07
C ARG A 166 2.76 -4.91 6.84
N PHE A 167 2.02 -5.04 5.77
CA PHE A 167 1.40 -6.28 5.31
C PHE A 167 1.61 -6.42 3.79
N PRO A 168 1.59 -7.65 3.24
CA PRO A 168 1.85 -7.91 1.81
C PRO A 168 0.67 -7.43 0.95
N ASN A 169 0.53 -6.11 0.80
CA ASN A 169 -0.60 -5.47 0.13
C ASN A 169 -0.82 -5.97 -1.30
N LEU A 170 0.25 -6.27 -2.04
CA LEU A 170 0.12 -6.74 -3.42
C LEU A 170 -0.65 -8.05 -3.53
N LEU A 171 -0.46 -8.98 -2.60
CA LEU A 171 -1.24 -10.21 -2.54
C LEU A 171 -2.64 -9.96 -1.97
N VAL A 172 -2.76 -9.14 -0.92
CA VAL A 172 -4.04 -8.89 -0.25
C VAL A 172 -5.04 -8.19 -1.16
N ASN A 173 -4.65 -7.11 -1.82
CA ASN A 173 -5.54 -6.32 -2.68
C ASN A 173 -5.43 -6.65 -4.16
N GLY A 174 -4.38 -7.34 -4.57
CA GLY A 174 -4.10 -7.56 -5.97
C GLY A 174 -3.74 -6.29 -6.73
N SER A 175 -3.57 -6.41 -8.02
CA SER A 175 -3.37 -5.27 -8.93
C SER A 175 -3.70 -5.68 -10.36
N ALA A 176 -4.29 -4.80 -11.14
CA ALA A 176 -4.47 -4.97 -12.57
C ALA A 176 -3.94 -3.75 -13.32
N GLY A 177 -3.22 -3.95 -14.42
CA GLY A 177 -2.66 -2.85 -15.21
C GLY A 177 -2.18 -3.30 -16.57
N ILE A 178 -2.27 -2.38 -17.53
CA ILE A 178 -1.83 -2.60 -18.91
C ILE A 178 -0.68 -1.65 -19.22
N ALA A 179 0.49 -2.21 -19.48
CA ALA A 179 1.67 -1.50 -19.89
C ALA A 179 1.97 -1.73 -21.37
N VAL A 180 3.07 -1.19 -21.87
CA VAL A 180 3.51 -1.44 -23.26
C VAL A 180 4.11 -2.85 -23.35
N GLY A 181 3.51 -3.71 -24.16
CA GLY A 181 3.97 -5.07 -24.40
C GLY A 181 3.72 -6.06 -23.24
N MET A 182 3.16 -5.63 -22.12
CA MET A 182 2.87 -6.51 -20.97
C MET A 182 1.69 -6.02 -20.14
N ALA A 183 1.08 -6.92 -19.38
CA ALA A 183 -0.01 -6.59 -18.48
C ALA A 183 0.14 -7.36 -17.16
N THR A 184 -0.30 -6.78 -16.07
CA THR A 184 -0.42 -7.44 -14.77
C THR A 184 -1.87 -7.67 -14.43
N ASN A 185 -2.18 -8.81 -13.82
CA ASN A 185 -3.50 -9.12 -13.28
C ASN A 185 -3.36 -10.07 -12.09
N ILE A 186 -3.15 -9.50 -10.92
CA ILE A 186 -2.89 -10.21 -9.68
C ILE A 186 -4.19 -10.24 -8.88
N PRO A 187 -4.74 -11.42 -8.55
CA PRO A 187 -5.97 -11.52 -7.78
C PRO A 187 -5.74 -11.16 -6.31
N PRO A 188 -6.79 -10.67 -5.61
CA PRO A 188 -6.74 -10.44 -4.17
C PRO A 188 -6.77 -11.75 -3.38
N HIS A 189 -6.19 -11.73 -2.16
CA HIS A 189 -6.12 -12.88 -1.25
C HIS A 189 -6.57 -12.52 0.17
N ASN A 190 -6.86 -13.54 0.96
CA ASN A 190 -7.23 -13.37 2.36
C ASN A 190 -6.03 -12.92 3.20
N LEU A 191 -6.16 -11.78 3.89
CA LEU A 191 -5.09 -11.22 4.71
C LEU A 191 -4.55 -12.20 5.77
N ARG A 192 -5.43 -12.97 6.42
CA ARG A 192 -5.04 -13.93 7.45
C ARG A 192 -4.20 -15.05 6.86
N GLU A 193 -4.65 -15.65 5.75
CA GLU A 193 -3.92 -16.71 5.06
C GLU A 193 -2.54 -16.23 4.59
N VAL A 194 -2.48 -15.03 4.04
CA VAL A 194 -1.20 -14.42 3.59
C VAL A 194 -0.28 -14.15 4.77
N ALA A 195 -0.81 -13.66 5.90
CA ALA A 195 -0.03 -13.45 7.13
C ALA A 195 0.49 -14.77 7.71
N GLU A 196 -0.32 -15.82 7.75
CA GLU A 196 0.10 -17.17 8.20
C GLU A 196 1.22 -17.72 7.30
N GLY A 197 1.12 -17.52 5.98
CA GLY A 197 2.18 -17.87 5.04
C GLY A 197 3.48 -17.10 5.29
N ALA A 198 3.39 -15.79 5.50
CA ALA A 198 4.55 -14.95 5.81
C ALA A 198 5.21 -15.35 7.14
N GLN A 199 4.41 -15.61 8.17
CA GLN A 199 4.91 -16.08 9.47
C GLN A 199 5.64 -17.43 9.36
N TRP A 200 5.11 -18.36 8.56
CA TRP A 200 5.80 -19.63 8.31
C TRP A 200 7.16 -19.41 7.64
N SER A 201 7.22 -18.54 6.62
CA SER A 201 8.47 -18.20 5.93
C SER A 201 9.49 -17.57 6.87
N LEU A 202 9.07 -16.66 7.75
CA LEU A 202 9.93 -16.04 8.76
C LEU A 202 10.48 -17.02 9.79
N ALA A 203 9.69 -18.05 10.15
CA ALA A 203 10.08 -19.10 11.07
C ALA A 203 11.02 -20.15 10.44
N ASN A 204 11.03 -20.27 9.10
CA ASN A 204 11.80 -21.27 8.36
C ASN A 204 12.72 -20.60 7.32
N PRO A 205 13.72 -19.78 7.74
CA PRO A 205 14.54 -18.99 6.82
C PRO A 205 15.43 -19.83 5.89
N ASP A 206 15.74 -21.07 6.30
CA ASP A 206 16.60 -21.98 5.56
C ASP A 206 15.83 -22.96 4.66
N ALA A 207 14.49 -22.84 4.60
CA ALA A 207 13.66 -23.67 3.74
C ALA A 207 14.04 -23.48 2.27
N SER A 208 14.11 -24.57 1.53
CA SER A 208 14.30 -24.51 0.08
C SER A 208 13.12 -23.79 -0.57
N ARG A 209 13.33 -23.26 -1.78
CA ARG A 209 12.28 -22.59 -2.53
C ARG A 209 11.05 -23.48 -2.76
N GLU A 210 11.26 -24.77 -2.98
CA GLU A 210 10.17 -25.72 -3.21
C GLU A 210 9.39 -25.99 -1.92
N GLU A 211 10.08 -26.18 -0.79
CA GLU A 211 9.44 -26.33 0.53
C GLU A 211 8.65 -25.08 0.92
N LEU A 212 9.21 -23.90 0.68
CA LEU A 212 8.50 -22.63 0.93
C LEU A 212 7.22 -22.55 0.09
N LEU A 213 7.31 -22.83 -1.23
CA LEU A 213 6.16 -22.75 -2.12
C LEU A 213 5.03 -23.72 -1.68
N GLU A 214 5.35 -24.96 -1.37
CA GLU A 214 4.36 -25.94 -0.90
C GLU A 214 3.74 -25.49 0.43
N ALA A 215 4.55 -25.04 1.39
CA ALA A 215 4.07 -24.55 2.67
C ALA A 215 3.16 -23.32 2.54
N LEU A 216 3.45 -22.42 1.58
CA LEU A 216 2.60 -21.28 1.28
C LEU A 216 1.27 -21.71 0.64
N MET A 217 1.29 -22.67 -0.29
CA MET A 217 0.09 -23.19 -0.94
C MET A 217 -0.82 -23.96 0.03
N GLU A 218 -0.27 -24.57 1.07
CA GLU A 218 -1.06 -25.18 2.15
C GLU A 218 -1.84 -24.16 2.97
N ARG A 219 -1.36 -22.93 3.11
CA ARG A 219 -1.93 -21.85 3.92
C ARG A 219 -2.77 -20.89 3.08
N ILE A 220 -2.26 -20.46 1.96
CA ILE A 220 -2.94 -19.54 1.03
C ILE A 220 -3.69 -20.39 -0.01
N LYS A 221 -4.95 -20.67 0.28
CA LYS A 221 -5.75 -21.65 -0.49
C LYS A 221 -6.08 -21.20 -1.91
N GLY A 222 -6.10 -19.90 -2.16
CA GLY A 222 -6.43 -19.32 -3.44
C GLY A 222 -6.84 -17.86 -3.30
N PRO A 223 -7.23 -17.21 -4.40
CA PRO A 223 -7.79 -15.87 -4.38
C PRO A 223 -9.03 -15.76 -3.49
N ASP A 224 -9.16 -14.61 -2.83
CA ASP A 224 -10.31 -14.23 -1.99
C ASP A 224 -10.96 -12.97 -2.57
N PHE A 225 -11.88 -13.16 -3.49
CA PHE A 225 -12.50 -12.06 -4.21
C PHE A 225 -13.53 -11.30 -3.36
N PRO A 226 -13.51 -9.95 -3.35
CA PRO A 226 -14.39 -9.14 -2.52
C PRO A 226 -15.89 -9.26 -2.89
N THR A 227 -16.20 -9.76 -4.08
CA THR A 227 -17.58 -10.01 -4.53
C THR A 227 -18.07 -11.44 -4.23
N ASN A 228 -17.26 -12.23 -3.51
CA ASN A 228 -17.51 -13.63 -3.19
C ASN A 228 -17.62 -14.52 -4.44
N GLY A 229 -18.65 -15.38 -4.53
CA GLY A 229 -18.81 -16.37 -5.59
C GLY A 229 -18.02 -17.66 -5.31
N LEU A 230 -17.93 -18.50 -6.32
CA LEU A 230 -17.26 -19.80 -6.26
C LEU A 230 -16.07 -19.83 -7.21
N ILE A 231 -14.98 -20.42 -6.77
CA ILE A 231 -13.89 -20.84 -7.65
C ILE A 231 -14.11 -22.32 -8.00
N VAL A 232 -14.07 -22.61 -9.30
CA VAL A 232 -14.36 -23.96 -9.81
C VAL A 232 -13.07 -24.64 -10.24
N GLY A 233 -12.64 -25.61 -9.46
CA GLY A 233 -11.38 -26.36 -9.64
C GLY A 233 -10.16 -25.60 -9.10
N THR A 234 -9.07 -26.32 -8.89
CA THR A 234 -7.84 -25.82 -8.26
C THR A 234 -6.65 -25.70 -9.22
N THR A 235 -6.72 -26.33 -10.40
CA THR A 235 -5.61 -26.35 -11.38
C THR A 235 -5.15 -24.95 -11.79
N GLY A 236 -6.07 -24.00 -11.95
CA GLY A 236 -5.74 -22.62 -12.29
C GLY A 236 -4.98 -21.90 -11.17
N ILE A 237 -5.30 -22.20 -9.91
CA ILE A 237 -4.61 -21.68 -8.73
C ILE A 237 -3.21 -22.27 -8.63
N ASP A 238 -3.09 -23.60 -8.75
CA ASP A 238 -1.80 -24.30 -8.72
C ASP A 238 -0.83 -23.74 -9.79
N ASN A 239 -1.29 -23.63 -11.02
CA ASN A 239 -0.50 -23.05 -12.10
C ASN A 239 -0.09 -21.60 -11.82
N MET A 240 -1.02 -20.77 -11.30
CA MET A 240 -0.74 -19.38 -10.96
C MET A 240 0.35 -19.27 -9.90
N TYR A 241 0.28 -20.05 -8.84
CA TYR A 241 1.24 -20.00 -7.74
C TYR A 241 2.62 -20.51 -8.12
N ARG A 242 2.68 -21.58 -8.95
CA ARG A 242 3.94 -22.20 -9.39
C ARG A 242 4.62 -21.47 -10.53
N THR A 243 3.86 -20.84 -11.42
CA THR A 243 4.42 -20.26 -12.65
C THR A 243 4.20 -18.76 -12.80
N GLY A 244 3.42 -18.16 -11.91
CA GLY A 244 2.99 -16.78 -12.02
C GLY A 244 1.88 -16.55 -13.05
N ARG A 245 1.32 -17.60 -13.67
CA ARG A 245 0.22 -17.50 -14.65
C ARG A 245 -0.79 -18.61 -14.43
N GLY A 246 -2.08 -18.26 -14.51
CA GLY A 246 -3.15 -19.23 -14.35
C GLY A 246 -4.50 -18.70 -14.83
N SER A 247 -5.41 -19.60 -15.16
CA SER A 247 -6.79 -19.27 -15.50
C SER A 247 -7.70 -19.84 -14.43
N ILE A 248 -8.31 -18.97 -13.63
CA ILE A 248 -9.14 -19.31 -12.47
C ILE A 248 -10.59 -19.16 -12.88
N MET A 249 -11.33 -20.27 -12.91
CA MET A 249 -12.75 -20.24 -13.25
C MET A 249 -13.57 -19.77 -12.03
N MET A 250 -14.29 -18.66 -12.20
CA MET A 250 -15.21 -18.12 -11.21
C MET A 250 -16.64 -18.34 -11.63
N ARG A 251 -17.51 -18.55 -10.67
CA ARG A 251 -18.96 -18.75 -10.89
C ARG A 251 -19.78 -18.01 -9.84
N GLY A 252 -20.82 -17.33 -10.28
CA GLY A 252 -21.81 -16.70 -9.39
C GLY A 252 -22.62 -17.72 -8.61
N ILE A 253 -23.10 -17.33 -7.44
CA ILE A 253 -24.01 -18.13 -6.62
C ILE A 253 -25.45 -17.80 -7.04
N VAL A 254 -26.20 -18.84 -7.41
CA VAL A 254 -27.58 -18.74 -7.86
C VAL A 254 -28.44 -19.71 -7.07
N GLU A 255 -29.49 -19.19 -6.46
CA GLU A 255 -30.52 -19.95 -5.77
C GLU A 255 -31.75 -20.12 -6.66
N ILE A 256 -32.43 -21.26 -6.55
CA ILE A 256 -33.71 -21.50 -7.21
C ILE A 256 -34.80 -21.21 -6.17
N GLU A 257 -35.57 -20.15 -6.39
CA GLU A 257 -36.70 -19.76 -5.54
C GLU A 257 -37.99 -20.11 -6.22
N GLU A 258 -38.97 -20.59 -5.44
CA GLU A 258 -40.34 -20.85 -5.90
C GLU A 258 -41.31 -19.85 -5.28
N ASP A 259 -42.11 -19.20 -6.09
CA ASP A 259 -43.12 -18.28 -5.61
C ASP A 259 -44.36 -19.05 -5.09
N PRO A 260 -45.24 -18.41 -4.31
CA PRO A 260 -46.44 -19.05 -3.77
C PRO A 260 -47.45 -19.59 -4.84
N LYS A 261 -47.24 -19.24 -6.10
CA LYS A 261 -48.06 -19.67 -7.25
C LYS A 261 -47.38 -20.79 -8.07
N GLY A 262 -46.23 -21.31 -7.58
CA GLY A 262 -45.46 -22.37 -8.22
C GLY A 262 -44.59 -21.87 -9.38
N GLY A 263 -44.35 -20.56 -9.51
CA GLY A 263 -43.42 -19.99 -10.47
C GLY A 263 -41.97 -20.11 -9.97
N LEU A 264 -41.05 -20.56 -10.82
CA LEU A 264 -39.62 -20.69 -10.49
C LEU A 264 -38.86 -19.44 -10.95
N SER A 265 -37.91 -19.05 -10.14
CA SER A 265 -36.96 -17.98 -10.44
C SER A 265 -35.53 -18.41 -10.10
N LEU A 266 -34.58 -17.96 -10.92
CA LEU A 266 -33.15 -18.04 -10.59
C LEU A 266 -32.73 -16.72 -9.96
N VAL A 267 -32.26 -16.75 -8.73
CA VAL A 267 -31.88 -15.57 -7.97
C VAL A 267 -30.36 -15.55 -7.80
N VAL A 268 -29.70 -14.63 -8.48
CA VAL A 268 -28.26 -14.45 -8.36
C VAL A 268 -27.97 -13.66 -7.10
N LYS A 269 -27.26 -14.28 -6.15
CA LYS A 269 -26.87 -13.70 -4.86
C LYS A 269 -25.46 -13.12 -4.90
N GLU A 270 -24.56 -13.76 -5.63
CA GLU A 270 -23.17 -13.36 -5.74
C GLU A 270 -22.69 -13.45 -7.19
N LEU A 271 -21.80 -12.56 -7.58
CA LEU A 271 -21.26 -12.49 -8.94
C LEU A 271 -19.75 -12.76 -8.94
N PRO A 272 -19.23 -13.30 -10.06
CA PRO A 272 -17.79 -13.35 -10.26
C PRO A 272 -17.16 -11.95 -10.16
N TYR A 273 -15.92 -11.90 -9.68
CA TYR A 273 -15.17 -10.65 -9.54
C TYR A 273 -15.07 -9.90 -10.87
N GLN A 274 -15.22 -8.58 -10.82
CA GLN A 274 -15.21 -7.66 -11.97
C GLN A 274 -16.39 -7.81 -12.94
N VAL A 275 -17.40 -8.59 -12.62
CA VAL A 275 -18.61 -8.68 -13.44
C VAL A 275 -19.59 -7.56 -13.08
N ASN A 276 -19.98 -6.79 -14.08
CA ASN A 276 -20.98 -5.73 -13.95
C ASN A 276 -22.39 -6.35 -13.97
N PRO A 277 -23.23 -6.16 -12.94
CA PRO A 277 -24.55 -6.75 -12.83
C PRO A 277 -25.55 -6.23 -13.86
N ASP A 278 -25.47 -4.93 -14.23
CA ASP A 278 -26.41 -4.32 -15.17
C ASP A 278 -26.16 -4.86 -16.59
N ASN A 279 -24.89 -4.91 -17.01
CA ASN A 279 -24.50 -5.50 -18.29
C ASN A 279 -24.85 -7.00 -18.35
N LEU A 280 -24.71 -7.72 -17.23
CA LEU A 280 -25.13 -9.11 -17.14
C LEU A 280 -26.64 -9.27 -17.31
N ALA A 281 -27.44 -8.41 -16.66
CA ALA A 281 -28.90 -8.42 -16.77
C ALA A 281 -29.35 -8.15 -18.22
N GLU A 282 -28.79 -7.14 -18.86
CA GLU A 282 -29.04 -6.84 -20.29
C GLU A 282 -28.71 -8.05 -21.18
N LYS A 283 -27.55 -8.66 -20.98
CA LYS A 283 -27.14 -9.83 -21.75
C LYS A 283 -28.05 -11.04 -21.56
N ILE A 284 -28.53 -11.27 -20.34
CA ILE A 284 -29.50 -12.35 -20.06
C ILE A 284 -30.83 -12.05 -20.79
N ALA A 285 -31.28 -10.81 -20.75
CA ALA A 285 -32.49 -10.39 -21.46
C ALA A 285 -32.35 -10.57 -22.99
N ASP A 286 -31.25 -10.16 -23.55
CA ASP A 286 -30.97 -10.33 -24.98
C ASP A 286 -30.93 -11.82 -25.40
N LEU A 287 -30.35 -12.69 -24.58
CA LEU A 287 -30.33 -14.13 -24.82
C LEU A 287 -31.75 -14.74 -24.80
N ALA A 288 -32.60 -14.20 -23.94
CA ALA A 288 -34.01 -14.61 -23.87
C ALA A 288 -34.80 -14.12 -25.11
N ILE A 289 -34.63 -12.86 -25.51
CA ILE A 289 -35.30 -12.25 -26.68
C ILE A 289 -34.85 -12.94 -27.98
N THR A 290 -33.55 -13.19 -28.14
CA THR A 290 -32.99 -13.86 -29.34
C THR A 290 -33.31 -15.37 -29.38
N GLY A 291 -33.88 -15.93 -28.29
CA GLY A 291 -34.19 -17.36 -28.19
C GLY A 291 -32.97 -18.27 -28.02
N ARG A 292 -31.77 -17.73 -27.80
CA ARG A 292 -30.56 -18.52 -27.56
C ARG A 292 -30.63 -19.25 -26.22
N VAL A 293 -31.28 -18.67 -25.21
CA VAL A 293 -31.57 -19.31 -23.94
C VAL A 293 -33.12 -19.27 -23.79
N GLN A 294 -33.73 -20.43 -23.91
CA GLN A 294 -35.17 -20.58 -23.77
C GLN A 294 -35.56 -20.73 -22.30
N GLY A 295 -36.83 -20.47 -22.00
CA GLY A 295 -37.38 -20.67 -20.65
C GLY A 295 -37.30 -19.46 -19.73
N ILE A 296 -36.73 -18.36 -20.13
CA ILE A 296 -36.70 -17.10 -19.38
C ILE A 296 -37.96 -16.28 -19.72
N ALA A 297 -38.65 -15.78 -18.70
CA ALA A 297 -39.85 -14.94 -18.82
C ALA A 297 -39.48 -13.46 -18.62
N ASP A 298 -38.67 -13.14 -17.63
CA ASP A 298 -38.33 -11.77 -17.23
C ASP A 298 -37.01 -11.69 -16.45
N VAL A 299 -36.38 -10.54 -16.43
CA VAL A 299 -35.14 -10.28 -15.68
C VAL A 299 -35.26 -8.97 -14.92
N ASN A 300 -35.15 -9.01 -13.59
CA ASN A 300 -35.30 -7.84 -12.72
C ASN A 300 -34.15 -7.74 -11.73
N ASP A 301 -33.59 -6.56 -11.54
CA ASP A 301 -32.66 -6.31 -10.40
C ASP A 301 -33.46 -5.78 -9.20
N GLU A 302 -33.53 -6.60 -8.16
CA GLU A 302 -34.18 -6.30 -6.88
C GLU A 302 -33.12 -6.03 -5.78
N SER A 303 -31.87 -5.77 -6.15
CA SER A 303 -30.76 -5.52 -5.22
C SER A 303 -30.99 -4.24 -4.43
N SER A 304 -30.64 -4.27 -3.16
CA SER A 304 -30.66 -3.09 -2.29
C SER A 304 -29.67 -3.22 -1.14
N SER A 305 -29.36 -2.12 -0.47
CA SER A 305 -28.49 -2.12 0.72
C SER A 305 -29.01 -3.00 1.86
N ARG A 306 -30.32 -3.29 1.90
CA ARG A 306 -30.94 -4.14 2.93
C ARG A 306 -30.93 -5.62 2.59
N VAL A 307 -31.11 -5.94 1.31
CA VAL A 307 -31.28 -7.33 0.83
C VAL A 307 -29.98 -7.89 0.25
N GLY A 308 -29.02 -7.02 -0.06
CA GLY A 308 -27.82 -7.38 -0.79
C GLY A 308 -28.09 -7.56 -2.28
N ARG A 309 -27.23 -8.33 -2.96
CA ARG A 309 -27.39 -8.65 -4.38
C ARG A 309 -28.57 -9.58 -4.58
N ARG A 310 -29.48 -9.21 -5.50
CA ARG A 310 -30.66 -9.98 -5.85
C ARG A 310 -31.07 -9.70 -7.31
N LEU A 311 -30.34 -10.29 -8.27
CA LEU A 311 -30.73 -10.27 -9.68
C LEU A 311 -31.64 -11.49 -9.93
N VAL A 312 -32.91 -11.23 -10.26
CA VAL A 312 -33.96 -12.25 -10.38
C VAL A 312 -34.23 -12.52 -11.85
N VAL A 313 -34.04 -13.77 -12.28
CA VAL A 313 -34.40 -14.27 -13.60
C VAL A 313 -35.66 -15.14 -13.46
N LYS A 314 -36.82 -14.62 -13.79
CA LYS A 314 -38.09 -15.35 -13.76
C LYS A 314 -38.17 -16.36 -14.89
N LEU A 315 -38.60 -17.55 -14.57
CA LEU A 315 -38.72 -18.65 -15.56
C LEU A 315 -40.17 -18.81 -16.07
N LYS A 316 -40.29 -19.31 -17.29
CA LYS A 316 -41.57 -19.78 -17.84
C LYS A 316 -42.00 -21.05 -17.13
N ARG A 317 -43.30 -21.34 -17.09
CA ARG A 317 -43.89 -22.47 -16.33
C ARG A 317 -43.37 -23.85 -16.73
N ASP A 318 -42.96 -24.02 -17.99
CA ASP A 318 -42.45 -25.25 -18.58
C ASP A 318 -40.94 -25.33 -18.57
N ALA A 319 -40.26 -24.34 -18.01
CA ALA A 319 -38.80 -24.27 -17.99
C ALA A 319 -38.21 -25.14 -16.87
N VAL A 320 -37.15 -25.90 -17.22
CA VAL A 320 -36.36 -26.63 -16.25
C VAL A 320 -35.26 -25.72 -15.74
N ALA A 321 -35.39 -25.25 -14.49
CA ALA A 321 -34.49 -24.24 -13.89
C ALA A 321 -33.01 -24.58 -14.02
N ARG A 322 -32.61 -25.84 -13.77
CA ARG A 322 -31.21 -26.28 -13.91
C ARG A 322 -30.67 -26.20 -15.34
N VAL A 323 -31.51 -26.44 -16.34
CA VAL A 323 -31.14 -26.37 -17.75
C VAL A 323 -30.90 -24.91 -18.14
N VAL A 324 -31.81 -24.01 -17.73
CA VAL A 324 -31.66 -22.57 -17.95
C VAL A 324 -30.39 -22.06 -17.27
N LEU A 325 -30.16 -22.43 -16.00
CA LEU A 325 -28.96 -22.02 -15.25
C LEU A 325 -27.68 -22.49 -15.95
N ASN A 326 -27.61 -23.73 -16.41
CA ASN A 326 -26.42 -24.23 -17.11
C ASN A 326 -26.18 -23.48 -18.43
N ASN A 327 -27.25 -23.07 -19.14
CA ASN A 327 -27.11 -22.25 -20.34
C ASN A 327 -26.64 -20.83 -20.00
N LEU A 328 -27.09 -20.25 -18.87
CA LEU A 328 -26.58 -18.96 -18.40
C LEU A 328 -25.09 -19.01 -18.06
N TYR A 329 -24.64 -20.05 -17.36
CA TYR A 329 -23.20 -20.25 -17.13
C TYR A 329 -22.38 -20.38 -18.41
N LYS A 330 -22.93 -20.97 -19.46
CA LYS A 330 -22.26 -21.18 -20.74
C LYS A 330 -22.18 -19.91 -21.60
N HIS A 331 -23.20 -19.04 -21.51
CA HIS A 331 -23.38 -17.94 -22.46
C HIS A 331 -23.23 -16.53 -21.85
N THR A 332 -23.03 -16.44 -20.54
CA THR A 332 -22.89 -15.16 -19.83
C THR A 332 -21.70 -15.16 -18.88
N GLU A 333 -21.38 -13.99 -18.36
CA GLU A 333 -20.33 -13.77 -17.35
C GLU A 333 -20.73 -14.28 -15.95
N LEU A 334 -21.90 -14.89 -15.78
CA LEU A 334 -22.26 -15.60 -14.54
C LEU A 334 -21.25 -16.72 -14.22
N GLN A 335 -20.56 -17.22 -15.23
CA GLN A 335 -19.33 -17.95 -15.13
C GLN A 335 -18.28 -17.27 -16.02
N SER A 336 -17.12 -16.91 -15.44
CA SER A 336 -16.05 -16.24 -16.14
C SER A 336 -14.69 -16.73 -15.66
N ASN A 337 -13.64 -16.47 -16.43
CA ASN A 337 -12.29 -16.83 -16.06
C ASN A 337 -11.51 -15.57 -15.67
N PHE A 338 -10.85 -15.61 -14.51
CA PHE A 338 -9.82 -14.66 -14.13
C PHE A 338 -8.48 -15.14 -14.67
N SER A 339 -7.95 -14.42 -15.68
CA SER A 339 -6.66 -14.73 -16.27
C SER A 339 -5.57 -14.06 -15.44
N ALA A 340 -5.00 -14.80 -14.50
CA ALA A 340 -3.95 -14.31 -13.63
C ALA A 340 -2.62 -14.16 -14.37
N ASN A 341 -1.95 -13.03 -14.19
CA ASN A 341 -0.57 -12.76 -14.58
C ASN A 341 0.11 -12.00 -13.46
N MET A 342 0.94 -12.69 -12.70
CA MET A 342 1.57 -12.25 -11.46
C MET A 342 2.83 -11.42 -11.74
N LEU A 343 2.67 -10.34 -12.52
CA LEU A 343 3.75 -9.44 -12.96
C LEU A 343 3.86 -8.24 -12.03
N ALA A 344 5.03 -8.00 -11.46
CA ALA A 344 5.34 -6.85 -10.60
C ALA A 344 6.74 -6.29 -10.90
N ILE A 345 7.03 -5.09 -10.41
CA ILE A 345 8.36 -4.50 -10.45
C ILE A 345 9.17 -5.02 -9.26
N VAL A 346 10.34 -5.58 -9.57
CA VAL A 346 11.36 -6.01 -8.60
C VAL A 346 12.67 -5.34 -9.00
N ASP A 347 13.21 -4.50 -8.14
CA ASP A 347 14.46 -3.73 -8.42
C ASP A 347 14.41 -3.04 -9.79
N ASP A 348 13.34 -2.26 -10.01
CA ASP A 348 13.06 -1.51 -11.24
C ASP A 348 12.88 -2.38 -12.52
N VAL A 349 12.81 -3.70 -12.38
CA VAL A 349 12.64 -4.64 -13.50
C VAL A 349 11.30 -5.35 -13.39
N PRO A 350 10.46 -5.39 -14.46
CA PRO A 350 9.23 -6.17 -14.46
C PRO A 350 9.54 -7.67 -14.45
N ARG A 351 9.00 -8.40 -13.47
CA ARG A 351 9.18 -9.85 -13.34
C ARG A 351 7.85 -10.54 -13.07
N THR A 352 7.62 -11.66 -13.74
CA THR A 352 6.53 -12.58 -13.37
C THR A 352 7.02 -13.42 -12.20
N LEU A 353 6.30 -13.34 -11.08
CA LEU A 353 6.67 -13.97 -9.82
C LEU A 353 5.74 -15.16 -9.50
N THR A 354 6.29 -16.11 -8.80
CA THR A 354 5.60 -17.20 -8.13
C THR A 354 5.19 -16.77 -6.71
N LEU A 355 4.32 -17.51 -6.04
CA LEU A 355 3.82 -17.13 -4.71
C LEU A 355 4.95 -16.93 -3.69
N ASP A 356 5.93 -17.82 -3.68
CA ASP A 356 7.15 -17.70 -2.86
C ASP A 356 7.92 -16.40 -3.13
N GLY A 357 7.99 -16.01 -4.42
CA GLY A 357 8.66 -14.79 -4.82
C GLY A 357 8.00 -13.52 -4.25
N PHE A 358 6.66 -13.46 -4.19
CA PHE A 358 5.97 -12.32 -3.57
C PHE A 358 6.26 -12.20 -2.08
N ILE A 359 6.12 -13.30 -1.35
CA ILE A 359 6.34 -13.33 0.10
C ILE A 359 7.80 -13.03 0.44
N SER A 360 8.76 -13.62 -0.28
CA SER A 360 10.19 -13.40 -0.01
C SER A 360 10.61 -11.94 -0.26
N ASN A 361 10.16 -11.32 -1.35
CA ASN A 361 10.46 -9.91 -1.61
C ASN A 361 9.84 -8.98 -0.56
N TRP A 362 8.60 -9.25 -0.14
CA TRP A 362 7.97 -8.46 0.92
C TRP A 362 8.69 -8.64 2.27
N ILE A 363 9.07 -9.86 2.65
CA ILE A 363 9.83 -10.11 3.89
C ILE A 363 11.18 -9.39 3.85
N THR A 364 11.91 -9.44 2.74
CA THR A 364 13.18 -8.72 2.57
C THR A 364 12.98 -7.22 2.80
N HIS A 365 11.94 -6.64 2.22
CA HIS A 365 11.58 -5.25 2.44
C HIS A 365 11.24 -4.96 3.91
N GLN A 366 10.47 -5.83 4.59
CA GLN A 366 10.14 -5.63 6.00
C GLN A 366 11.37 -5.69 6.91
N ILE A 367 12.30 -6.60 6.66
CA ILE A 367 13.57 -6.67 7.40
C ILE A 367 14.37 -5.36 7.23
N GLU A 368 14.45 -4.83 6.01
CA GLU A 368 15.08 -3.53 5.76
C GLU A 368 14.38 -2.39 6.52
N VAL A 369 13.04 -2.34 6.49
CA VAL A 369 12.25 -1.36 7.25
C VAL A 369 12.55 -1.44 8.74
N ILE A 370 12.62 -2.65 9.32
CA ILE A 370 12.95 -2.84 10.74
C ILE A 370 14.37 -2.39 11.05
N GLN A 371 15.35 -2.73 10.21
CA GLN A 371 16.74 -2.31 10.38
C GLN A 371 16.86 -0.78 10.34
N ARG A 372 16.29 -0.13 9.35
CA ARG A 372 16.32 1.33 9.19
C ARG A 372 15.61 2.05 10.33
N ARG A 373 14.41 1.57 10.72
CA ARG A 373 13.67 2.08 11.89
C ARG A 373 14.49 1.97 13.17
N THR A 374 15.10 0.83 13.39
CA THR A 374 15.94 0.57 14.58
C THR A 374 17.17 1.43 14.59
N GLN A 375 17.83 1.61 13.44
CA GLN A 375 18.96 2.51 13.32
C GLN A 375 18.57 3.96 13.62
N TYR A 376 17.45 4.45 13.07
CA TYR A 376 16.94 5.78 13.37
C TYR A 376 16.69 5.99 14.87
N LYS A 377 16.08 4.99 15.55
CA LYS A 377 15.87 5.05 17.00
C LYS A 377 17.16 5.01 17.77
N LEU A 378 18.11 4.18 17.35
CA LEU A 378 19.45 4.11 17.94
C LEU A 378 20.16 5.46 17.85
N ASP A 379 20.19 6.07 16.67
CA ASP A 379 20.84 7.37 16.45
C ASP A 379 20.24 8.44 17.39
N LYS A 380 18.90 8.49 17.49
CA LYS A 380 18.20 9.42 18.38
C LYS A 380 18.47 9.13 19.87
N ALA A 381 18.52 7.88 20.26
CA ALA A 381 18.83 7.49 21.62
C ALA A 381 20.31 7.83 21.98
N GLU A 382 21.25 7.59 21.06
CA GLU A 382 22.66 7.94 21.24
C GLU A 382 22.87 9.46 21.32
N GLU A 383 22.20 10.25 20.43
CA GLU A 383 22.21 11.72 20.53
C GLU A 383 21.71 12.20 21.91
N ARG A 384 20.62 11.61 22.39
CA ARG A 384 20.07 11.97 23.69
C ARG A 384 20.95 11.54 24.88
N ALA A 385 21.45 10.29 24.85
CA ALA A 385 22.35 9.76 25.86
C ALA A 385 23.66 10.58 25.95
N HIS A 386 24.18 11.04 24.81
CA HIS A 386 25.35 11.87 24.74
C HIS A 386 25.18 13.18 25.55
N ILE A 387 24.04 13.86 25.35
CA ILE A 387 23.72 15.06 26.12
C ILE A 387 23.57 14.75 27.62
N LEU A 388 22.83 13.68 27.97
CA LEU A 388 22.59 13.29 29.34
C LEU A 388 23.88 12.91 30.09
N ARG A 389 24.85 12.24 29.42
CA ARG A 389 26.16 11.95 30.00
C ARG A 389 26.93 13.23 30.37
N GLY A 390 26.86 14.25 29.52
CA GLY A 390 27.42 15.56 29.83
C GLY A 390 26.76 16.23 31.04
N LEU A 391 25.42 16.19 31.08
CA LEU A 391 24.64 16.72 32.21
C LEU A 391 24.94 15.96 33.52
N ALA A 392 25.05 14.63 33.47
CA ALA A 392 25.40 13.82 34.64
C ALA A 392 26.80 14.19 35.21
N LYS A 393 27.81 14.31 34.34
CA LYS A 393 29.12 14.79 34.76
C LYS A 393 29.09 16.18 35.43
N ALA A 394 28.28 17.10 34.87
CA ALA A 394 28.10 18.43 35.43
C ALA A 394 27.43 18.39 36.80
N LEU A 395 26.44 17.50 37.01
CA LEU A 395 25.76 17.33 38.28
C LEU A 395 26.66 16.69 39.37
N ASP A 396 27.58 15.84 38.98
CA ASP A 396 28.56 15.24 39.92
C ASP A 396 29.58 16.24 40.43
N SER A 397 29.91 17.27 39.61
CA SER A 397 30.86 18.34 39.95
C SER A 397 30.20 19.72 39.97
N LEU A 398 28.97 19.80 40.55
CA LEU A 398 28.10 20.96 40.42
C LEU A 398 28.70 22.25 40.95
N ASP A 399 29.39 22.19 42.11
CA ASP A 399 29.99 23.37 42.73
C ASP A 399 31.10 23.97 41.85
N ASP A 400 31.91 23.11 41.27
CA ASP A 400 33.00 23.53 40.36
C ASP A 400 32.47 24.11 39.05
N VAL A 401 31.39 23.52 38.52
CA VAL A 401 30.66 24.03 37.33
C VAL A 401 30.08 25.40 37.57
N ILE A 402 29.42 25.62 38.71
CA ILE A 402 28.83 26.92 39.09
C ILE A 402 29.96 27.94 39.31
N ALA A 403 31.01 27.58 40.00
CA ALA A 403 32.16 28.49 40.22
C ALA A 403 32.80 28.91 38.90
N LEU A 404 33.03 27.99 37.98
CA LEU A 404 33.59 28.25 36.66
C LEU A 404 32.69 29.21 35.87
N ILE A 405 31.37 28.90 35.73
CA ILE A 405 30.44 29.71 34.96
C ILE A 405 30.40 31.14 35.53
N ARG A 406 30.37 31.31 36.87
CA ARG A 406 30.33 32.64 37.54
C ARG A 406 31.61 33.43 37.38
N SER A 407 32.76 32.77 37.25
CA SER A 407 34.06 33.42 37.07
C SER A 407 34.40 33.75 35.61
N SER A 408 33.72 33.14 34.67
CA SER A 408 33.98 33.34 33.23
C SER A 408 33.39 34.67 32.76
N PRO A 409 34.18 35.53 32.09
CA PRO A 409 33.74 36.82 31.55
C PRO A 409 32.73 36.69 30.40
N THR A 410 32.80 35.61 29.60
CA THR A 410 31.98 35.38 28.45
C THR A 410 31.43 33.95 28.44
N VAL A 411 30.31 33.72 27.72
CA VAL A 411 29.73 32.37 27.51
C VAL A 411 30.70 31.44 26.79
N ASP A 412 31.46 31.97 25.85
CA ASP A 412 32.44 31.16 25.10
C ASP A 412 33.61 30.71 26.00
N GLU A 413 34.11 31.57 26.87
CA GLU A 413 35.13 31.17 27.87
C GLU A 413 34.56 30.17 28.88
N ALA A 414 33.32 30.32 29.30
CA ALA A 414 32.66 29.33 30.14
C ALA A 414 32.52 27.98 29.45
N ARG A 415 32.20 27.95 28.16
CA ARG A 415 32.10 26.74 27.34
C ARG A 415 33.42 26.02 27.25
N GLU A 416 34.52 26.72 26.91
CA GLU A 416 35.86 26.15 26.83
C GLU A 416 36.36 25.67 28.20
N GLY A 417 36.04 26.41 29.26
CA GLY A 417 36.32 26.00 30.63
C GLY A 417 35.64 24.70 31.03
N LEU A 418 34.34 24.57 30.70
CA LEU A 418 33.57 23.34 30.95
C LEU A 418 34.10 22.14 30.19
N LYS A 419 34.47 22.33 28.92
CA LYS A 419 35.09 21.26 28.11
C LYS A 419 36.36 20.72 28.79
N THR A 420 37.18 21.62 29.30
CA THR A 420 38.43 21.24 29.99
C THR A 420 38.18 20.61 31.37
N LEU A 421 37.25 21.17 32.15
CA LEU A 421 36.92 20.74 33.50
C LEU A 421 36.31 19.33 33.54
N LEU A 422 35.36 19.05 32.62
CA LEU A 422 34.55 17.83 32.64
C LEU A 422 34.95 16.81 31.56
N ASP A 423 35.92 17.12 30.73
CA ASP A 423 36.29 16.32 29.55
C ASP A 423 35.03 15.98 28.70
N ILE A 424 34.43 17.03 28.18
CA ILE A 424 33.19 17.00 27.38
C ILE A 424 33.34 17.79 26.08
N ASP A 425 32.45 17.60 25.12
CA ASP A 425 32.44 18.33 23.86
C ASP A 425 31.57 19.60 23.88
N ASP A 426 31.52 20.30 22.71
CA ASP A 426 30.76 21.54 22.54
C ASP A 426 29.26 21.37 22.71
N ILE A 427 28.72 20.22 22.27
CA ILE A 427 27.26 19.91 22.37
C ILE A 427 26.88 19.74 23.84
N GLN A 428 27.66 18.98 24.56
CA GLN A 428 27.45 18.74 25.99
C GLN A 428 27.66 20.03 26.81
N ALA A 429 28.72 20.79 26.53
CA ALA A 429 28.98 22.06 27.21
C ALA A 429 27.83 23.06 26.95
N THR A 430 27.33 23.17 25.75
CA THR A 430 26.18 24.01 25.42
C THR A 430 24.92 23.57 26.18
N ALA A 431 24.64 22.25 26.23
CA ALA A 431 23.50 21.73 26.98
C ALA A 431 23.59 22.02 28.50
N ILE A 432 24.80 22.04 29.06
CA ILE A 432 25.02 22.44 30.46
C ILE A 432 24.73 23.92 30.65
N LEU A 433 25.23 24.79 29.77
CA LEU A 433 25.00 26.24 29.84
C LEU A 433 23.52 26.63 29.67
N ASP A 434 22.78 25.90 28.85
CA ASP A 434 21.36 26.09 28.60
C ASP A 434 20.47 25.44 29.68
N MET A 435 21.07 24.78 30.67
CA MET A 435 20.34 24.09 31.72
C MET A 435 19.64 25.08 32.68
N GLN A 436 18.33 24.90 32.84
CA GLN A 436 17.55 25.72 33.77
C GLN A 436 17.93 25.42 35.23
N LEU A 437 18.07 26.45 36.08
CA LEU A 437 18.43 26.34 37.47
C LEU A 437 17.53 25.36 38.29
N ARG A 438 16.26 25.21 37.91
CA ARG A 438 15.35 24.26 38.54
C ARG A 438 15.79 22.79 38.44
N ARG A 439 16.57 22.45 37.40
CA ARG A 439 17.11 21.10 37.17
C ARG A 439 18.24 20.72 38.15
N LEU A 440 18.75 21.69 38.88
CA LEU A 440 19.75 21.46 39.95
C LEU A 440 19.13 20.89 41.23
N ALA A 441 17.81 20.88 41.36
CA ALA A 441 17.13 20.28 42.53
C ALA A 441 17.35 18.75 42.57
N ALA A 442 17.48 18.18 43.78
CA ALA A 442 17.81 16.76 43.97
C ALA A 442 16.90 15.79 43.22
N LEU A 443 15.58 16.07 43.17
CA LEU A 443 14.62 15.24 42.43
C LEU A 443 14.83 15.29 40.90
N GLU A 444 15.22 16.44 40.37
CA GLU A 444 15.47 16.60 38.95
C GLU A 444 16.80 15.95 38.52
N ARG A 445 17.80 15.97 39.43
CA ARG A 445 19.06 15.21 39.21
C ARG A 445 18.81 13.72 39.07
N GLN A 446 17.96 13.15 39.93
CA GLN A 446 17.63 11.73 39.89
C GLN A 446 16.94 11.38 38.57
N LYS A 447 16.04 12.23 38.07
CA LYS A 447 15.37 12.02 36.77
C LYS A 447 16.35 11.96 35.59
N ILE A 448 17.41 12.79 35.62
CA ILE A 448 18.44 12.77 34.54
C ILE A 448 19.22 11.44 34.59
N ILE A 449 19.55 10.96 35.79
CA ILE A 449 20.27 9.69 35.94
C ILE A 449 19.38 8.52 35.52
N ASP A 450 18.12 8.52 35.94
CA ASP A 450 17.15 7.49 35.62
C ASP A 450 16.88 7.46 34.07
N GLU A 451 16.66 8.65 33.45
CA GLU A 451 16.49 8.77 32.00
C GLU A 451 17.72 8.25 31.24
N LEU A 452 18.94 8.56 31.70
CA LEU A 452 20.15 8.06 31.08
C LEU A 452 20.23 6.53 31.15
N ALA A 453 19.92 5.95 32.31
CA ALA A 453 19.95 4.49 32.49
C ALA A 453 18.90 3.79 31.58
N GLU A 454 17.68 4.34 31.46
CA GLU A 454 16.66 3.83 30.56
C GLU A 454 17.11 3.88 29.10
N ILE A 455 17.65 5.01 28.65
CA ILE A 455 18.13 5.17 27.27
C ILE A 455 19.31 4.25 26.98
N GLU A 456 20.21 4.02 27.93
CA GLU A 456 21.33 3.09 27.75
C GLU A 456 20.84 1.64 27.56
N LEU A 457 19.78 1.25 28.25
CA LEU A 457 19.14 -0.05 28.03
C LEU A 457 18.48 -0.12 26.63
N GLU A 458 17.81 0.95 26.19
CA GLU A 458 17.25 1.03 24.83
C GLU A 458 18.34 0.93 23.75
N ILE A 459 19.47 1.65 23.94
CA ILE A 459 20.63 1.59 23.02
C ILE A 459 21.17 0.15 22.93
N ALA A 460 21.30 -0.54 24.07
CA ALA A 460 21.76 -1.92 24.09
C ALA A 460 20.78 -2.83 23.34
N ASP A 461 19.47 -2.66 23.52
CA ASP A 461 18.44 -3.43 22.83
C ASP A 461 18.45 -3.16 21.31
N TYR A 462 18.54 -1.90 20.89
CA TYR A 462 18.60 -1.56 19.45
C TYR A 462 19.84 -2.14 18.78
N LYS A 463 21.00 -2.10 19.45
CA LYS A 463 22.23 -2.73 18.95
C LYS A 463 22.09 -4.25 18.82
N ASP A 464 21.43 -4.90 19.75
CA ASP A 464 21.16 -6.32 19.70
C ASP A 464 20.17 -6.68 18.56
N ILE A 465 19.12 -5.89 18.36
CA ILE A 465 18.20 -6.06 17.22
C ILE A 465 18.94 -5.94 15.89
N LEU A 466 19.81 -4.94 15.73
CA LEU A 466 20.58 -4.73 14.50
C LEU A 466 21.57 -5.86 14.23
N ALA A 467 22.15 -6.47 15.28
CA ALA A 467 23.10 -7.55 15.18
C ALA A 467 22.44 -8.93 14.96
N SER A 468 21.14 -9.10 15.26
CA SER A 468 20.46 -10.39 15.26
C SER A 468 19.39 -10.51 14.15
N PRO A 469 19.69 -11.19 13.03
CA PRO A 469 18.68 -11.48 12.01
C PRO A 469 17.45 -12.25 12.55
N GLU A 470 17.64 -13.07 13.56
CA GLU A 470 16.55 -13.81 14.20
C GLU A 470 15.57 -12.87 14.91
N ARG A 471 16.10 -11.89 15.68
CA ARG A 471 15.27 -10.87 16.33
C ARG A 471 14.52 -10.00 15.30
N GLN A 472 15.17 -9.62 14.20
CA GLN A 472 14.53 -8.86 13.12
C GLN A 472 13.35 -9.64 12.53
N ARG A 473 13.51 -10.92 12.22
CA ARG A 473 12.41 -11.79 11.74
C ARG A 473 11.30 -11.95 12.79
N SER A 474 11.66 -12.09 14.06
CA SER A 474 10.69 -12.19 15.16
C SER A 474 9.85 -10.91 15.28
N ILE A 475 10.44 -9.74 15.11
CA ILE A 475 9.74 -8.45 15.12
C ILE A 475 8.74 -8.39 13.96
N VAL A 476 9.17 -8.71 12.73
CA VAL A 476 8.27 -8.75 11.55
C VAL A 476 7.12 -9.73 11.77
N SER A 477 7.39 -10.90 12.35
CA SER A 477 6.37 -11.91 12.62
C SER A 477 5.35 -11.48 13.67
N THR A 478 5.77 -10.70 14.66
CA THR A 478 4.92 -10.23 15.75
C THR A 478 4.05 -9.05 15.33
N GLU A 479 4.60 -8.18 14.52
CA GLU A 479 3.93 -6.97 14.01
C GLU A 479 2.91 -7.28 12.91
#